data_f2de4c3d2d7c2d0fc7f7ce1f7e9f51c0
#
_entry.id   f2de4c3d2d7c2d0fc7f7ce1f7e9f51c0
#
_cell.length_a   1.000
_cell.length_b   1.000
_cell.length_c   1.000
_cell.angle_alpha   90.00
_cell.angle_beta   90.00
_cell.angle_gamma   90.00
#
_symmetry.space_group_name_H-M   'P 1'
#
loop_
_entity.id
_entity.type
_entity.pdbx_description
1 polymer ?
#
loop_
_entity_poly.entity_id
_entity_poly.type
_entity_poly.pdbx_seq_one_letter_code
_entity_poly.pdbx_strand_id
1 'polypeptide(L)'
;MSKNKVVIFGYGNHGKFIAKGLHDDGFDITIIESDKNFYKDAKSDNFEKIFLIDVLKDDELKKVDFDVYEQLVCVMDDEHLNVFLTLSLRSLFKDSYILSISDSLNVTKKLKMAGANKVIDLYEVSANKIYNILDRPVATKLLEGFVGSQDGITFKEMIIPEGSFLNGQMADDVDFSKYDVLLVGMIDEEIGHSFFFVTTGIEHKLDSGDTIVCIGHRDKLDTFSEEIKKKESKI
;
A
#
# COMPACT_ATOMS: atom_id res chain seq x y z
N MET A 1 -3.35 0.52 -17.38
CA MET A 1 -2.56 0.17 -16.18
C MET A 1 -3.07 -1.18 -15.70
N SER A 2 -2.18 -2.15 -15.48
CA SER A 2 -2.55 -3.42 -14.83
C SER A 2 -3.11 -3.06 -13.44
N LYS A 3 -4.30 -3.55 -13.10
CA LYS A 3 -4.82 -3.37 -11.75
C LYS A 3 -3.95 -4.21 -10.81
N ASN A 4 -3.49 -3.64 -9.70
CA ASN A 4 -2.75 -4.38 -8.67
C ASN A 4 -3.62 -5.53 -8.18
N LYS A 5 -3.12 -6.76 -8.29
CA LYS A 5 -3.84 -7.98 -7.92
C LYS A 5 -3.47 -8.41 -6.51
N VAL A 6 -4.45 -8.53 -5.65
CA VAL A 6 -4.27 -8.89 -4.24
C VAL A 6 -5.12 -10.08 -3.87
N VAL A 7 -4.55 -11.03 -3.13
CA VAL A 7 -5.32 -12.08 -2.46
C VAL A 7 -5.44 -11.75 -0.99
N ILE A 8 -6.66 -11.84 -0.47
CA ILE A 8 -6.97 -11.67 0.95
C ILE A 8 -7.43 -13.01 1.51
N PHE A 9 -6.67 -13.55 2.44
CA PHE A 9 -7.03 -14.74 3.19
C PHE A 9 -7.73 -14.34 4.49
N GLY A 10 -9.02 -14.63 4.57
CA GLY A 10 -9.91 -14.27 5.66
C GLY A 10 -10.82 -13.09 5.32
N TYR A 11 -12.12 -13.24 5.58
CA TYR A 11 -13.14 -12.21 5.41
C TYR A 11 -13.86 -11.90 6.73
N GLY A 12 -13.14 -12.07 7.85
CA GLY A 12 -13.57 -11.64 9.17
C GLY A 12 -13.48 -10.12 9.32
N ASN A 13 -13.33 -9.63 10.55
CA ASN A 13 -13.36 -8.20 10.84
C ASN A 13 -12.32 -7.39 10.05
N HIS A 14 -11.07 -7.85 10.00
CA HIS A 14 -9.99 -7.16 9.30
C HIS A 14 -10.10 -7.32 7.80
N GLY A 15 -10.30 -8.55 7.33
CA GLY A 15 -10.35 -8.87 5.91
C GLY A 15 -11.48 -8.14 5.18
N LYS A 16 -12.65 -8.06 5.80
CA LYS A 16 -13.80 -7.33 5.26
C LYS A 16 -13.51 -5.84 5.06
N PHE A 17 -12.90 -5.19 6.07
CA PHE A 17 -12.57 -3.77 6.00
C PHE A 17 -11.50 -3.49 4.93
N ILE A 18 -10.44 -4.32 4.91
CA ILE A 18 -9.35 -4.19 3.93
C ILE A 18 -9.86 -4.43 2.51
N ALA A 19 -10.64 -5.50 2.30
CA ALA A 19 -11.19 -5.83 0.98
C ALA A 19 -12.05 -4.70 0.43
N LYS A 20 -12.94 -4.12 1.24
CA LYS A 20 -13.79 -3.00 0.81
C LYS A 20 -12.96 -1.78 0.43
N GLY A 21 -12.02 -1.36 1.27
CA GLY A 21 -11.16 -0.20 0.98
C GLY A 21 -10.36 -0.37 -0.31
N LEU A 22 -9.71 -1.52 -0.50
CA LEU A 22 -8.95 -1.80 -1.71
C LEU A 22 -9.85 -1.90 -2.96
N HIS A 23 -11.06 -2.45 -2.82
CA HIS A 23 -12.04 -2.51 -3.91
C HIS A 23 -12.45 -1.11 -4.37
N ASP A 24 -12.73 -0.21 -3.43
CA ASP A 24 -13.11 1.18 -3.71
C ASP A 24 -11.97 1.94 -4.41
N ASP A 25 -10.71 1.59 -4.10
CA ASP A 25 -9.52 2.12 -4.77
C ASP A 25 -9.20 1.41 -6.11
N GLY A 26 -10.03 0.46 -6.54
CA GLY A 26 -9.97 -0.17 -7.86
C GLY A 26 -8.98 -1.33 -7.98
N PHE A 27 -8.54 -1.94 -6.87
CA PHE A 27 -7.73 -3.15 -6.88
C PHE A 27 -8.50 -4.36 -7.43
N ASP A 28 -7.79 -5.31 -8.04
CA ASP A 28 -8.34 -6.61 -8.42
C ASP A 28 -8.17 -7.60 -7.25
N ILE A 29 -9.25 -7.83 -6.51
CA ILE A 29 -9.21 -8.57 -5.25
C ILE A 29 -9.76 -9.98 -5.44
N THR A 30 -9.03 -10.94 -4.88
CA THR A 30 -9.50 -12.30 -4.69
C THR A 30 -9.56 -12.61 -3.19
N ILE A 31 -10.66 -13.16 -2.73
CA ILE A 31 -10.87 -13.55 -1.34
C ILE A 31 -10.79 -15.07 -1.21
N ILE A 32 -9.98 -15.53 -0.28
CA ILE A 32 -9.90 -16.92 0.14
C ILE A 32 -10.46 -17.01 1.56
N GLU A 33 -11.44 -17.89 1.74
CA GLU A 33 -12.09 -18.06 3.04
C GLU A 33 -12.28 -19.54 3.34
N SER A 34 -12.12 -19.95 4.59
CA SER A 34 -12.35 -21.31 5.06
C SER A 34 -13.65 -21.47 5.85
N ASP A 35 -14.19 -20.39 6.42
CA ASP A 35 -15.48 -20.37 7.11
C ASP A 35 -16.63 -20.08 6.14
N LYS A 36 -17.66 -20.91 6.18
CA LYS A 36 -18.83 -20.80 5.29
C LYS A 36 -19.67 -19.53 5.53
N ASN A 37 -19.65 -18.98 6.75
CA ASN A 37 -20.43 -17.78 7.05
C ASN A 37 -19.75 -16.57 6.47
N PHE A 38 -18.44 -16.38 6.73
CA PHE A 38 -17.66 -15.31 6.13
C PHE A 38 -17.62 -15.38 4.59
N TYR A 39 -17.57 -16.60 4.03
CA TYR A 39 -17.73 -16.79 2.60
C TYR A 39 -19.09 -16.27 2.06
N LYS A 40 -20.19 -16.51 2.78
CA LYS A 40 -21.51 -15.96 2.42
C LYS A 40 -21.54 -14.44 2.55
N ASP A 41 -20.92 -13.91 3.60
CA ASP A 41 -20.85 -12.47 3.82
C ASP A 41 -20.08 -11.77 2.69
N ALA A 42 -18.96 -12.33 2.26
CA ALA A 42 -18.20 -11.81 1.12
C ALA A 42 -19.04 -11.83 -0.18
N LYS A 43 -19.83 -12.89 -0.40
CA LYS A 43 -20.76 -12.94 -1.54
C LYS A 43 -21.86 -11.88 -1.45
N SER A 44 -22.42 -11.65 -0.27
CA SER A 44 -23.47 -10.64 -0.07
C SER A 44 -22.93 -9.21 -0.23
N ASP A 45 -21.64 -9.00 -0.01
CA ASP A 45 -20.93 -7.75 -0.27
C ASP A 45 -20.50 -7.56 -1.75
N ASN A 46 -20.98 -8.42 -2.67
CA ASN A 46 -20.79 -8.40 -4.13
C ASN A 46 -19.34 -8.59 -4.62
N PHE A 47 -18.49 -9.26 -3.86
CA PHE A 47 -17.23 -9.71 -4.40
C PHE A 47 -17.43 -10.86 -5.38
N GLU A 48 -16.76 -10.82 -6.53
CA GLU A 48 -16.91 -11.81 -7.60
C GLU A 48 -15.94 -12.98 -7.45
N LYS A 49 -14.69 -12.69 -7.05
CA LYS A 49 -13.61 -13.69 -6.93
C LYS A 49 -13.45 -14.14 -5.49
N ILE A 50 -14.27 -15.14 -5.11
CA ILE A 50 -14.25 -15.69 -3.76
C ILE A 50 -14.15 -17.21 -3.85
N PHE A 51 -13.21 -17.77 -3.10
CA PHE A 51 -12.98 -19.20 -3.02
C PHE A 51 -13.17 -19.70 -1.58
N LEU A 52 -13.95 -20.77 -1.41
CA LEU A 52 -14.06 -21.49 -0.14
C LEU A 52 -13.01 -22.59 -0.15
N ILE A 53 -11.90 -22.38 0.56
CA ILE A 53 -10.73 -23.26 0.59
C ILE A 53 -10.36 -23.56 2.04
N ASP A 54 -10.07 -24.82 2.33
CA ASP A 54 -9.46 -25.22 3.59
C ASP A 54 -7.98 -24.86 3.56
N VAL A 55 -7.63 -23.71 4.18
CA VAL A 55 -6.26 -23.17 4.19
C VAL A 55 -5.26 -24.07 4.93
N LEU A 56 -5.72 -25.09 5.66
CA LEU A 56 -4.86 -26.08 6.30
C LEU A 56 -4.40 -27.19 5.32
N LYS A 57 -4.91 -27.18 4.09
CA LYS A 57 -4.58 -28.20 3.09
C LYS A 57 -3.79 -27.59 1.93
N ASP A 58 -2.52 -27.93 1.84
CA ASP A 58 -1.65 -27.48 0.76
C ASP A 58 -2.18 -27.83 -0.63
N ASP A 59 -2.84 -29.00 -0.77
CA ASP A 59 -3.43 -29.42 -2.04
C ASP A 59 -4.63 -28.53 -2.48
N GLU A 60 -5.31 -27.89 -1.53
CA GLU A 60 -6.35 -26.92 -1.84
C GLU A 60 -5.74 -25.55 -2.20
N LEU A 61 -4.70 -25.14 -1.51
CA LEU A 61 -3.96 -23.91 -1.84
C LEU A 61 -3.34 -23.98 -3.25
N LYS A 62 -2.81 -25.13 -3.65
CA LYS A 62 -2.23 -25.33 -5.00
C LYS A 62 -3.23 -25.24 -6.15
N LYS A 63 -4.53 -25.28 -5.88
CA LYS A 63 -5.55 -25.12 -6.94
C LYS A 63 -5.66 -23.66 -7.43
N VAL A 64 -5.14 -22.71 -6.68
CA VAL A 64 -5.12 -21.30 -7.03
C VAL A 64 -3.70 -20.94 -7.43
N ASP A 65 -3.53 -20.35 -8.60
CA ASP A 65 -2.24 -19.81 -9.05
C ASP A 65 -2.01 -18.47 -8.36
N PHE A 66 -1.22 -18.49 -7.26
CA PHE A 66 -0.89 -17.28 -6.51
C PHE A 66 0.25 -16.48 -7.10
N ASP A 67 1.02 -17.01 -8.06
CA ASP A 67 2.15 -16.31 -8.68
C ASP A 67 1.70 -15.12 -9.56
N VAL A 68 0.41 -15.10 -9.93
CA VAL A 68 -0.18 -13.99 -10.70
C VAL A 68 -0.57 -12.79 -9.84
N TYR A 69 -0.45 -12.90 -8.52
CA TYR A 69 -0.81 -11.84 -7.57
C TYR A 69 0.44 -11.16 -7.02
N GLU A 70 0.37 -9.84 -6.86
CA GLU A 70 1.48 -9.05 -6.33
C GLU A 70 1.62 -9.21 -4.81
N GLN A 71 0.50 -9.41 -4.12
CA GLN A 71 0.48 -9.49 -2.66
C GLN A 71 -0.49 -10.56 -2.16
N LEU A 72 -0.04 -11.31 -1.16
CA LEU A 72 -0.82 -12.29 -0.40
C LEU A 72 -1.00 -11.77 1.03
N VAL A 73 -2.24 -11.49 1.43
CA VAL A 73 -2.56 -10.81 2.70
C VAL A 73 -3.27 -11.79 3.63
N CYS A 74 -2.60 -12.25 4.69
CA CYS A 74 -3.09 -13.21 5.68
C CYS A 74 -3.71 -12.46 6.85
N VAL A 75 -5.03 -12.40 6.90
CA VAL A 75 -5.82 -11.64 7.87
C VAL A 75 -6.98 -12.45 8.46
N MET A 76 -6.75 -13.78 8.62
CA MET A 76 -7.69 -14.64 9.32
C MET A 76 -7.86 -14.17 10.77
N ASP A 77 -9.07 -14.30 11.32
CA ASP A 77 -9.36 -13.91 12.71
C ASP A 77 -8.63 -14.79 13.74
N ASP A 78 -8.18 -15.99 13.36
CA ASP A 78 -7.30 -16.84 14.17
C ASP A 78 -5.82 -16.58 13.81
N GLU A 79 -5.06 -16.03 14.76
CA GLU A 79 -3.63 -15.72 14.57
C GLU A 79 -2.77 -16.97 14.30
N HIS A 80 -3.17 -18.14 14.81
CA HIS A 80 -2.42 -19.37 14.56
C HIS A 80 -2.63 -19.88 13.13
N LEU A 81 -3.83 -19.67 12.57
CA LEU A 81 -4.07 -19.91 11.15
C LEU A 81 -3.20 -19.00 10.27
N ASN A 82 -3.02 -17.74 10.65
CA ASN A 82 -2.13 -16.83 9.92
C ASN A 82 -0.68 -17.33 9.91
N VAL A 83 -0.18 -17.89 11.02
CA VAL A 83 1.18 -18.47 11.07
C VAL A 83 1.30 -19.67 10.17
N PHE A 84 0.36 -20.63 10.27
CA PHE A 84 0.36 -21.82 9.46
C PHE A 84 0.26 -21.49 7.96
N LEU A 85 -0.70 -20.64 7.61
CA LEU A 85 -0.92 -20.20 6.24
C LEU A 85 0.31 -19.48 5.67
N THR A 86 0.95 -18.59 6.43
CA THR A 86 2.18 -17.91 6.01
C THR A 86 3.28 -18.93 5.71
N LEU A 87 3.45 -19.96 6.55
CA LEU A 87 4.43 -21.02 6.36
C LEU A 87 4.15 -21.83 5.10
N SER A 88 2.88 -22.24 4.89
CA SER A 88 2.45 -23.00 3.71
C SER A 88 2.62 -22.17 2.43
N LEU A 89 2.17 -20.92 2.44
CA LEU A 89 2.34 -20.02 1.29
C LEU A 89 3.82 -19.81 0.95
N ARG A 90 4.68 -19.56 1.93
CA ARG A 90 6.11 -19.40 1.68
C ARG A 90 6.77 -20.69 1.16
N SER A 91 6.33 -21.84 1.64
CA SER A 91 6.82 -23.14 1.15
C SER A 91 6.42 -23.42 -0.30
N LEU A 92 5.20 -23.05 -0.67
CA LEU A 92 4.62 -23.32 -2.00
C LEU A 92 4.98 -22.25 -3.02
N PHE A 93 5.04 -20.98 -2.60
CA PHE A 93 5.20 -19.80 -3.45
C PHE A 93 6.34 -18.93 -2.92
N LYS A 94 7.57 -19.30 -3.28
CA LYS A 94 8.81 -18.79 -2.67
C LYS A 94 9.01 -17.28 -2.85
N ASP A 95 8.58 -16.74 -3.99
CA ASP A 95 8.85 -15.34 -4.39
C ASP A 95 7.69 -14.39 -4.09
N SER A 96 6.53 -14.91 -3.64
CA SER A 96 5.35 -14.10 -3.32
C SER A 96 5.60 -13.14 -2.16
N TYR A 97 5.05 -11.92 -2.26
CA TYR A 97 5.04 -10.97 -1.16
C TYR A 97 3.91 -11.30 -0.18
N ILE A 98 4.27 -11.72 1.03
CA ILE A 98 3.32 -12.13 2.07
C ILE A 98 3.27 -11.07 3.17
N LEU A 99 2.07 -10.51 3.39
CA LEU A 99 1.75 -9.65 4.51
C LEU A 99 0.84 -10.41 5.48
N SER A 100 1.13 -10.36 6.78
CA SER A 100 0.30 -11.01 7.81
C SER A 100 0.03 -10.06 8.96
N ILE A 101 -1.12 -10.23 9.63
CA ILE A 101 -1.43 -9.53 10.88
C ILE A 101 -1.15 -10.43 12.09
N SER A 102 -0.90 -9.80 13.22
CA SER A 102 -0.68 -10.43 14.52
C SER A 102 -1.24 -9.57 15.63
N ASP A 103 -1.80 -10.20 16.66
CA ASP A 103 -2.25 -9.55 17.88
C ASP A 103 -1.37 -9.91 19.09
N SER A 104 -0.18 -10.48 18.86
CA SER A 104 0.78 -10.71 19.93
C SER A 104 2.22 -10.67 19.46
N LEU A 105 3.12 -10.16 20.32
CA LEU A 105 4.57 -10.11 20.04
C LEU A 105 5.17 -11.50 19.75
N ASN A 106 4.64 -12.55 20.38
CA ASN A 106 5.12 -13.91 20.15
C ASN A 106 4.74 -14.40 18.75
N VAL A 107 3.53 -14.11 18.30
CA VAL A 107 3.06 -14.48 16.97
C VAL A 107 3.72 -13.64 15.91
N THR A 108 3.96 -12.35 16.16
CA THR A 108 4.77 -11.47 15.26
C THR A 108 6.12 -12.12 14.95
N LYS A 109 6.84 -12.65 15.96
CA LYS A 109 8.11 -13.34 15.74
C LYS A 109 7.94 -14.61 14.91
N LYS A 110 6.91 -15.42 15.20
CA LYS A 110 6.62 -16.66 14.46
C LYS A 110 6.29 -16.37 12.99
N LEU A 111 5.49 -15.34 12.69
CA LEU A 111 5.15 -14.95 11.33
C LEU A 111 6.38 -14.50 10.53
N LYS A 112 7.30 -13.75 11.14
CA LYS A 112 8.59 -13.40 10.52
C LYS A 112 9.42 -14.65 10.22
N MET A 113 9.50 -15.59 11.17
CA MET A 113 10.20 -16.87 10.98
C MET A 113 9.53 -17.76 9.93
N ALA A 114 8.19 -17.71 9.81
CA ALA A 114 7.44 -18.43 8.80
C ALA A 114 7.62 -17.85 7.39
N GLY A 115 8.26 -16.68 7.26
CA GLY A 115 8.61 -16.09 5.98
C GLY A 115 7.69 -14.95 5.51
N ALA A 116 6.92 -14.34 6.41
CA ALA A 116 6.20 -13.10 6.06
C ALA A 116 7.18 -11.97 5.71
N ASN A 117 6.96 -11.29 4.59
CA ASN A 117 7.73 -10.10 4.20
C ASN A 117 7.39 -8.91 5.10
N LYS A 118 6.12 -8.79 5.48
CA LYS A 118 5.62 -7.75 6.38
C LYS A 118 4.69 -8.36 7.42
N VAL A 119 4.89 -8.00 8.68
CA VAL A 119 3.96 -8.33 9.77
C VAL A 119 3.46 -7.03 10.38
N ILE A 120 2.13 -6.90 10.49
CA ILE A 120 1.46 -5.80 11.17
C ILE A 120 1.05 -6.29 12.55
N ASP A 121 1.72 -5.79 13.58
CA ASP A 121 1.36 -6.03 14.98
C ASP A 121 0.25 -5.07 15.38
N LEU A 122 -0.95 -5.59 15.58
CA LEU A 122 -2.15 -4.79 15.84
C LEU A 122 -2.05 -4.05 17.18
N TYR A 123 -1.40 -4.63 18.19
CA TYR A 123 -1.18 -3.95 19.46
C TYR A 123 -0.20 -2.79 19.32
N GLU A 124 0.91 -3.00 18.63
CA GLU A 124 1.89 -1.94 18.38
C GLU A 124 1.26 -0.78 17.58
N VAL A 125 0.53 -1.12 16.50
CA VAL A 125 -0.15 -0.10 15.67
C VAL A 125 -1.17 0.69 16.48
N SER A 126 -2.01 0.01 17.26
CA SER A 126 -3.05 0.69 18.09
C SER A 126 -2.43 1.50 19.22
N ALA A 127 -1.40 0.98 19.89
CA ALA A 127 -0.70 1.71 20.95
C ALA A 127 -0.01 2.97 20.40
N ASN A 128 0.70 2.86 19.27
CA ASN A 128 1.33 4.00 18.60
C ASN A 128 0.29 5.03 18.15
N LYS A 129 -0.87 4.60 17.69
CA LYS A 129 -1.98 5.50 17.33
C LYS A 129 -2.47 6.29 18.53
N ILE A 130 -2.72 5.62 19.66
CA ILE A 130 -3.15 6.26 20.91
C ILE A 130 -2.07 7.23 21.41
N TYR A 131 -0.81 6.79 21.42
CA TYR A 131 0.31 7.63 21.82
C TYR A 131 0.39 8.92 20.98
N ASN A 132 0.32 8.80 19.64
CA ASN A 132 0.40 9.95 18.74
C ASN A 132 -0.79 10.91 18.92
N ILE A 133 -2.01 10.41 19.19
CA ILE A 133 -3.17 11.25 19.48
C ILE A 133 -2.95 12.06 20.76
N LEU A 134 -2.33 11.48 21.78
CA LEU A 134 -2.08 12.15 23.05
C LEU A 134 -0.88 13.10 23.00
N ASP A 135 0.21 12.69 22.34
CA ASP A 135 1.46 13.46 22.28
C ASP A 135 1.42 14.58 21.24
N ARG A 136 0.81 14.30 20.06
CA ARG A 136 0.82 15.20 18.89
C ARG A 136 -0.55 15.31 18.24
N PRO A 137 -1.61 15.78 18.96
CA PRO A 137 -2.99 15.72 18.48
C PRO A 137 -3.21 16.46 17.15
N VAL A 138 -2.57 17.62 16.96
CA VAL A 138 -2.74 18.43 15.74
C VAL A 138 -2.07 17.75 14.55
N ALA A 139 -0.83 17.28 14.70
CA ALA A 139 -0.11 16.58 13.64
C ALA A 139 -0.82 15.26 13.27
N THR A 140 -1.31 14.52 14.27
CA THR A 140 -2.07 13.29 14.05
C THR A 140 -3.35 13.54 13.25
N LYS A 141 -4.11 14.59 13.61
CA LYS A 141 -5.32 14.98 12.89
C LYS A 141 -5.02 15.39 11.44
N LEU A 142 -3.92 16.11 11.20
CA LEU A 142 -3.48 16.46 9.85
C LEU A 142 -3.17 15.22 9.02
N LEU A 143 -2.37 14.29 9.56
CA LEU A 143 -2.02 13.05 8.86
C LEU A 143 -3.25 12.17 8.57
N GLU A 144 -4.21 12.11 9.50
CA GLU A 144 -5.48 11.42 9.29
C GLU A 144 -6.30 12.05 8.16
N GLY A 145 -6.32 13.37 8.10
CA GLY A 145 -6.99 14.11 7.01
C GLY A 145 -6.39 13.78 5.65
N PHE A 146 -5.08 13.63 5.57
CA PHE A 146 -4.40 13.29 4.31
C PHE A 146 -4.64 11.84 3.87
N VAL A 147 -4.66 10.90 4.82
CA VAL A 147 -4.89 9.47 4.53
C VAL A 147 -6.38 9.17 4.31
N GLY A 148 -7.26 9.86 5.06
CA GLY A 148 -8.71 9.64 5.03
C GLY A 148 -9.48 10.39 3.94
N SER A 149 -8.84 11.22 3.12
CA SER A 149 -9.42 11.98 1.98
C SER A 149 -10.73 12.76 2.26
N GLN A 150 -11.06 13.07 3.50
CA GLN A 150 -12.29 13.82 3.82
C GLN A 150 -12.24 15.27 3.33
N ASP A 151 -11.05 15.88 3.26
CA ASP A 151 -10.86 17.26 2.82
C ASP A 151 -10.34 17.38 1.38
N GLY A 152 -10.24 16.25 0.66
CA GLY A 152 -9.73 16.23 -0.73
C GLY A 152 -8.22 16.46 -0.87
N ILE A 153 -7.51 16.76 0.21
CA ILE A 153 -6.06 16.91 0.22
C ILE A 153 -5.43 15.55 0.50
N THR A 154 -4.46 15.16 -0.32
CA THR A 154 -3.79 13.87 -0.21
C THR A 154 -2.33 13.95 -0.65
N PHE A 155 -1.58 12.87 -0.43
CA PHE A 155 -0.26 12.68 -1.03
C PHE A 155 -0.39 11.94 -2.36
N LYS A 156 0.51 12.25 -3.29
CA LYS A 156 0.67 11.49 -4.52
C LYS A 156 2.14 11.28 -4.82
N GLU A 157 2.51 10.02 -5.06
CA GLU A 157 3.81 9.63 -5.56
C GLU A 157 3.77 9.65 -7.08
N MET A 158 4.79 10.23 -7.70
CA MET A 158 4.89 10.36 -9.15
C MET A 158 6.32 10.13 -9.59
N ILE A 159 6.52 9.22 -10.54
CA ILE A 159 7.82 9.00 -11.18
C ILE A 159 7.99 10.05 -12.27
N ILE A 160 9.14 10.71 -12.32
CA ILE A 160 9.49 11.68 -13.35
C ILE A 160 9.80 10.90 -14.66
N PRO A 161 8.99 11.04 -15.70
CA PRO A 161 9.25 10.33 -16.95
C PRO A 161 10.34 11.00 -17.78
N GLU A 162 10.94 10.24 -18.68
CA GLU A 162 11.89 10.76 -19.65
C GLU A 162 11.23 11.80 -20.56
N GLY A 163 11.84 12.99 -20.64
CA GLY A 163 11.34 14.14 -21.41
C GLY A 163 10.32 15.00 -20.66
N SER A 164 10.14 14.78 -19.36
CA SER A 164 9.39 15.69 -18.49
C SER A 164 10.09 17.05 -18.37
N PHE A 165 9.30 18.13 -18.23
CA PHE A 165 9.84 19.46 -17.96
C PHE A 165 10.59 19.55 -16.62
N LEU A 166 10.35 18.62 -15.70
CA LEU A 166 11.06 18.52 -14.41
C LEU A 166 12.47 17.94 -14.58
N ASN A 167 12.71 17.16 -15.64
CA ASN A 167 13.98 16.46 -15.82
C ASN A 167 15.14 17.44 -16.00
N GLY A 168 16.11 17.38 -15.11
CA GLY A 168 17.29 18.26 -15.11
C GLY A 168 17.10 19.59 -14.36
N GLN A 169 15.91 19.87 -13.79
CA GLN A 169 15.64 21.07 -13.02
C GLN A 169 16.09 20.89 -11.55
N MET A 170 16.51 21.99 -10.92
CA MET A 170 16.68 21.98 -9.48
C MET A 170 15.30 22.06 -8.80
N ALA A 171 15.10 21.30 -7.74
CA ALA A 171 13.81 21.26 -7.04
C ALA A 171 13.37 22.65 -6.54
N ASP A 172 14.33 23.47 -6.11
CA ASP A 172 14.10 24.85 -5.63
C ASP A 172 13.77 25.84 -6.76
N ASP A 173 14.12 25.54 -8.01
CA ASP A 173 13.82 26.39 -9.17
C ASP A 173 12.42 26.14 -9.75
N VAL A 174 11.77 25.03 -9.36
CA VAL A 174 10.44 24.69 -9.85
C VAL A 174 9.37 25.31 -8.97
N ASP A 175 8.54 26.15 -9.58
CA ASP A 175 7.40 26.75 -8.89
C ASP A 175 6.18 25.79 -8.88
N PHE A 176 6.17 24.89 -7.90
CA PHE A 176 5.08 23.92 -7.69
C PHE A 176 3.75 24.61 -7.34
N SER A 177 3.80 25.84 -6.82
CA SER A 177 2.58 26.60 -6.44
C SER A 177 1.72 26.93 -7.65
N LYS A 178 2.28 27.04 -8.85
CA LYS A 178 1.53 27.21 -10.12
C LYS A 178 0.53 26.08 -10.40
N TYR A 179 0.80 24.93 -9.82
CA TYR A 179 -0.03 23.72 -9.98
C TYR A 179 -0.92 23.47 -8.77
N ASP A 180 -0.93 24.37 -7.78
CA ASP A 180 -1.60 24.19 -6.49
C ASP A 180 -1.14 22.91 -5.74
N VAL A 181 0.14 22.53 -5.88
CA VAL A 181 0.76 21.39 -5.20
C VAL A 181 2.01 21.84 -4.45
N LEU A 182 2.37 21.08 -3.41
CA LEU A 182 3.59 21.27 -2.65
C LEU A 182 4.46 20.02 -2.77
N LEU A 183 5.73 20.18 -3.17
CA LEU A 183 6.72 19.11 -3.13
C LEU A 183 7.13 18.85 -1.68
N VAL A 184 6.95 17.60 -1.21
CA VAL A 184 7.31 17.19 0.16
C VAL A 184 8.71 16.60 0.19
N GLY A 185 9.05 15.79 -0.80
CA GLY A 185 10.34 15.13 -0.92
C GLY A 185 10.41 14.23 -2.12
N MET A 186 11.53 13.51 -2.22
CA MET A 186 11.81 12.64 -3.34
C MET A 186 12.63 11.42 -2.93
N ILE A 187 12.60 10.40 -3.78
CA ILE A 187 13.55 9.30 -3.80
C ILE A 187 14.34 9.46 -5.09
N ASP A 188 15.65 9.62 -4.95
CA ASP A 188 16.59 9.72 -6.05
C ASP A 188 17.03 8.29 -6.45
N GLU A 189 16.79 7.92 -7.71
CA GLU A 189 17.10 6.57 -8.21
C GLU A 189 18.60 6.29 -8.23
N GLU A 190 19.43 7.32 -8.43
CA GLU A 190 20.89 7.18 -8.51
C GLU A 190 21.54 6.99 -7.13
N ILE A 191 20.98 7.64 -6.08
CA ILE A 191 21.55 7.64 -4.71
C ILE A 191 20.98 6.47 -3.89
N GLY A 192 19.85 5.87 -4.30
CA GLY A 192 19.23 4.71 -3.67
C GLY A 192 17.85 4.99 -3.08
N HIS A 193 17.26 4.01 -2.36
CA HIS A 193 15.85 4.04 -1.93
C HIS A 193 15.56 4.89 -0.68
N SER A 194 16.44 5.83 -0.31
CA SER A 194 16.21 6.71 0.83
C SER A 194 15.34 7.90 0.43
N PHE A 195 14.33 8.20 1.24
CA PHE A 195 13.48 9.38 1.04
C PHE A 195 14.17 10.63 1.58
N PHE A 196 14.25 11.67 0.76
CA PHE A 196 14.79 12.97 1.11
C PHE A 196 13.66 14.00 1.18
N PHE A 197 13.54 14.70 2.32
CA PHE A 197 12.63 15.84 2.41
C PHE A 197 13.22 17.02 1.67
N VAL A 198 12.42 17.67 0.82
CA VAL A 198 12.80 18.92 0.19
C VAL A 198 12.65 20.04 1.22
N THR A 199 13.78 20.51 1.73
CA THR A 199 13.85 21.68 2.62
C THR A 199 14.62 22.78 1.90
N THR A 200 14.23 24.05 2.12
CA THR A 200 14.94 25.18 1.52
C THR A 200 16.44 25.11 1.79
N GLY A 201 17.25 25.14 0.73
CA GLY A 201 18.71 25.08 0.79
C GLY A 201 19.33 23.71 0.56
N ILE A 202 18.57 22.71 0.16
CA ILE A 202 19.10 21.44 -0.33
C ILE A 202 19.01 21.47 -1.87
N GLU A 203 20.17 21.54 -2.52
CA GLU A 203 20.28 21.51 -3.98
C GLU A 203 20.05 20.05 -4.46
N HIS A 204 18.79 19.68 -4.66
CA HIS A 204 18.43 18.41 -5.30
C HIS A 204 18.00 18.66 -6.74
N LYS A 205 18.66 17.99 -7.65
CA LYS A 205 18.29 17.93 -9.04
C LYS A 205 17.22 16.87 -9.22
N LEU A 206 16.19 17.19 -10.00
CA LEU A 206 15.13 16.28 -10.37
C LEU A 206 15.51 15.59 -11.68
N ASP A 207 15.68 14.28 -11.65
CA ASP A 207 16.06 13.52 -12.83
C ASP A 207 14.98 12.50 -13.23
N SER A 208 15.04 12.05 -14.48
CA SER A 208 14.13 11.00 -14.97
C SER A 208 14.38 9.70 -14.20
N GLY A 209 13.33 9.06 -13.73
CA GLY A 209 13.37 7.88 -12.86
C GLY A 209 13.12 8.20 -11.39
N ASP A 210 13.41 9.43 -10.95
CA ASP A 210 13.15 9.84 -9.58
C ASP A 210 11.67 9.77 -9.23
N THR A 211 11.38 9.42 -7.98
CA THR A 211 10.03 9.45 -7.44
C THR A 211 9.85 10.68 -6.57
N ILE A 212 8.98 11.61 -6.97
CA ILE A 212 8.60 12.77 -6.18
C ILE A 212 7.31 12.51 -5.40
N VAL A 213 7.23 13.05 -4.19
CA VAL A 213 6.03 13.01 -3.35
C VAL A 213 5.50 14.42 -3.19
N CYS A 214 4.31 14.66 -3.72
CA CYS A 214 3.62 15.93 -3.63
C CYS A 214 2.35 15.81 -2.76
N ILE A 215 1.97 16.94 -2.16
CA ILE A 215 0.71 17.11 -1.42
C ILE A 215 -0.13 18.20 -2.07
N GLY A 216 -1.44 17.97 -2.16
CA GLY A 216 -2.40 18.92 -2.72
C GLY A 216 -3.80 18.33 -2.79
N HIS A 217 -4.75 19.07 -3.37
CA HIS A 217 -6.04 18.51 -3.71
C HIS A 217 -5.91 17.45 -4.80
N ARG A 218 -6.71 16.38 -4.71
CA ARG A 218 -6.63 15.21 -5.60
C ARG A 218 -6.69 15.61 -7.08
N ASP A 219 -7.62 16.47 -7.46
CA ASP A 219 -7.78 16.97 -8.83
C ASP A 219 -6.53 17.72 -9.33
N LYS A 220 -5.89 18.50 -8.44
CA LYS A 220 -4.66 19.25 -8.75
C LYS A 220 -3.46 18.31 -8.93
N LEU A 221 -3.34 17.33 -8.03
CA LEU A 221 -2.31 16.30 -8.14
C LEU A 221 -2.48 15.45 -9.40
N ASP A 222 -3.71 15.13 -9.80
CA ASP A 222 -3.99 14.42 -11.03
C ASP A 222 -3.61 15.25 -12.26
N THR A 223 -4.00 16.53 -12.28
CA THR A 223 -3.62 17.47 -13.32
C THR A 223 -2.10 17.61 -13.43
N PHE A 224 -1.41 17.77 -12.30
CA PHE A 224 0.04 17.87 -12.26
C PHE A 224 0.70 16.57 -12.73
N SER A 225 0.17 15.42 -12.33
CA SER A 225 0.66 14.11 -12.80
C SER A 225 0.56 13.94 -14.32
N GLU A 226 -0.46 14.51 -14.96
CA GLU A 226 -0.55 14.51 -16.43
C GLU A 226 0.38 15.54 -17.06
N GLU A 227 0.63 16.68 -16.39
CA GLU A 227 1.57 17.71 -16.88
C GLU A 227 3.00 17.18 -16.95
N ILE A 228 3.48 16.50 -15.92
CA ILE A 228 4.84 15.94 -15.90
C ILE A 228 5.07 14.86 -16.96
N LYS A 229 4.00 14.22 -17.45
CA LYS A 229 4.07 13.21 -18.53
C LYS A 229 4.14 13.81 -19.93
N LYS A 230 3.81 15.10 -20.09
CA LYS A 230 3.90 15.77 -21.38
C LYS A 230 5.39 15.93 -21.76
N LYS A 231 5.79 15.38 -22.90
CA LYS A 231 7.12 15.60 -23.42
C LYS A 231 7.28 17.06 -23.82
N GLU A 232 8.32 17.72 -23.36
CA GLU A 232 8.70 19.01 -23.95
C GLU A 232 8.91 18.82 -25.46
N SER A 233 8.08 19.49 -26.26
CA SER A 233 8.33 19.60 -27.69
C SER A 233 9.63 20.42 -27.83
N LYS A 234 10.74 19.75 -28.12
CA LYS A 234 11.96 20.45 -28.54
C LYS A 234 11.62 21.24 -29.79
N ILE A 235 11.52 22.58 -29.67
CA ILE A 235 11.49 23.54 -30.76
C ILE A 235 12.90 23.65 -31.33
#